data_fe077f939fbf32dc33906d8587d823a2
#
_entry.id   fe077f939fbf32dc33906d8587d823a2
#
_cell.length_a   1.000
_cell.length_b   1.000
_cell.length_c   1.000
_cell.angle_alpha   90.00
_cell.angle_beta   90.00
_cell.angle_gamma   90.00
#
_symmetry.space_group_name_H-M   'P 1'
#
loop_
_entity.id
_entity.type
_entity.pdbx_description
1 polymer ?
#
loop_
_entity_poly.entity_id
_entity_poly.type
_entity_poly.pdbx_seq_one_letter_code
_entity_poly.pdbx_strand_id
1 'polypeptide(L)'
;MNCGKMVAAIADGCGSGKRAFAESRMVIELMENCIEAGFEEKTAIDLINSAYIAGTTFNNPVTMDMSIIDCQAGVINCIKLGAVSTFIKRDNWVEIIKSTTLPMGVLEQVDYDCTTKKLYDGNYIIMISDGVLDNLSGINKEEQMVEIINNINVKKPAGIAKKILEESLKNNNMEAFDDCTVMVLGVFDTYVNV
;
A
#
# COMPACT_ATOMS: atom_id res chain seq x y z
N MET A 1 -9.14 -9.97 16.14
CA MET A 1 -9.43 -9.97 14.68
C MET A 1 -10.62 -10.87 14.40
N ASN A 2 -11.62 -10.38 13.65
CA ASN A 2 -12.68 -11.24 13.15
C ASN A 2 -12.04 -12.28 12.22
N CYS A 3 -12.37 -13.55 12.47
CA CYS A 3 -11.86 -14.70 11.70
C CYS A 3 -12.15 -14.47 10.20
N GLY A 4 -11.12 -14.36 9.37
CA GLY A 4 -11.24 -14.22 7.91
C GLY A 4 -10.86 -12.86 7.31
N LYS A 5 -10.47 -11.86 8.10
CA LYS A 5 -9.92 -10.60 7.57
C LYS A 5 -8.39 -10.56 7.69
N MET A 6 -7.73 -10.04 6.66
CA MET A 6 -6.29 -9.76 6.63
C MET A 6 -6.10 -8.27 6.34
N VAL A 7 -5.15 -7.65 7.02
CA VAL A 7 -4.74 -6.26 6.80
C VAL A 7 -3.30 -6.24 6.31
N ALA A 8 -3.05 -5.46 5.27
CA ALA A 8 -1.71 -5.16 4.78
C ALA A 8 -1.59 -3.65 4.63
N ALA A 9 -0.47 -3.07 5.06
CA ALA A 9 -0.27 -1.64 4.98
C ALA A 9 1.19 -1.28 4.68
N ILE A 10 1.36 -0.19 3.94
CA ILE A 10 2.63 0.51 3.75
C ILE A 10 2.40 1.94 4.21
N ALA A 11 3.29 2.46 5.04
CA ALA A 11 3.33 3.87 5.41
C ALA A 11 4.73 4.43 5.16
N ASP A 12 4.78 5.66 4.67
CA ASP A 12 6.03 6.36 4.41
C ASP A 12 5.97 7.77 5.01
N GLY A 13 6.98 8.10 5.84
CA GLY A 13 7.10 9.41 6.48
C GLY A 13 7.82 10.37 5.55
N CYS A 14 7.21 11.53 5.26
CA CYS A 14 7.82 12.53 4.42
C CYS A 14 9.17 13.00 4.99
N GLY A 15 10.22 12.91 4.18
CA GLY A 15 11.59 13.23 4.58
C GLY A 15 12.49 11.99 4.62
N SER A 16 13.57 12.05 5.37
CA SER A 16 14.54 10.95 5.39
C SER A 16 15.07 10.66 6.79
N GLY A 17 15.57 9.44 6.96
CA GLY A 17 16.30 9.02 8.14
C GLY A 17 15.42 8.61 9.33
N LYS A 18 16.01 8.61 10.53
CA LYS A 18 15.41 8.02 11.74
C LYS A 18 14.06 8.63 12.14
N ARG A 19 13.82 9.88 11.80
CA ARG A 19 12.60 10.58 12.16
C ARG A 19 11.44 10.12 11.27
N ALA A 20 11.59 10.16 9.96
CA ALA A 20 10.59 9.65 9.01
C ALA A 20 10.25 8.18 9.30
N PHE A 21 11.26 7.34 9.56
CA PHE A 21 11.06 5.96 9.98
C PHE A 21 10.23 5.83 11.28
N ALA A 22 10.50 6.67 12.30
CA ALA A 22 9.75 6.62 13.56
C ALA A 22 8.29 7.06 13.37
N GLU A 23 8.05 8.05 12.51
CA GLU A 23 6.73 8.59 12.20
C GLU A 23 5.88 7.57 11.43
N SER A 24 6.41 6.97 10.36
CA SER A 24 5.70 5.94 9.60
C SER A 24 5.40 4.70 10.45
N ARG A 25 6.37 4.25 11.25
CA ARG A 25 6.20 3.13 12.16
C ARG A 25 5.10 3.39 13.20
N MET A 26 5.08 4.59 13.80
CA MET A 26 4.05 4.96 14.78
C MET A 26 2.65 4.93 14.17
N VAL A 27 2.48 5.45 12.95
CA VAL A 27 1.17 5.42 12.26
C VAL A 27 0.70 3.98 12.06
N ILE A 28 1.58 3.08 11.61
CA ILE A 28 1.24 1.66 11.45
C ILE A 28 0.87 1.01 12.78
N GLU A 29 1.68 1.21 13.84
CA GLU A 29 1.42 0.63 15.17
C GLU A 29 0.10 1.13 15.77
N LEU A 30 -0.21 2.44 15.64
CA LEU A 30 -1.47 3.00 16.12
C LEU A 30 -2.66 2.47 15.31
N MET A 31 -2.52 2.36 13.99
CA MET A 31 -3.57 1.82 13.13
C MET A 31 -3.87 0.35 13.46
N GLU A 32 -2.83 -0.46 13.64
CA GLU A 32 -2.94 -1.86 14.07
C GLU A 32 -3.69 -1.95 15.40
N ASN A 33 -3.28 -1.19 16.41
CA ASN A 33 -3.92 -1.18 17.73
C ASN A 33 -5.40 -0.76 17.65
N CYS A 34 -5.75 0.26 16.85
CA CYS A 34 -7.13 0.69 16.68
C CYS A 34 -7.99 -0.40 16.02
N ILE A 35 -7.48 -1.03 14.95
CA ILE A 35 -8.19 -2.11 14.24
C ILE A 35 -8.36 -3.32 15.16
N GLU A 36 -7.34 -3.70 15.92
CA GLU A 36 -7.43 -4.80 16.88
C GLU A 36 -8.41 -4.52 18.02
N ALA A 37 -8.50 -3.27 18.47
CA ALA A 37 -9.49 -2.81 19.44
C ALA A 37 -10.93 -2.74 18.88
N GLY A 38 -11.11 -2.95 17.56
CA GLY A 38 -12.42 -2.98 16.91
C GLY A 38 -12.94 -1.60 16.47
N PHE A 39 -12.07 -0.60 16.37
CA PHE A 39 -12.45 0.68 15.77
C PHE A 39 -12.72 0.52 14.28
N GLU A 40 -13.71 1.26 13.78
CA GLU A 40 -13.90 1.44 12.34
C GLU A 40 -12.70 2.22 11.75
N GLU A 41 -12.34 1.90 10.52
CA GLU A 41 -11.16 2.45 9.83
C GLU A 41 -11.17 3.98 9.83
N LYS A 42 -12.34 4.59 9.55
CA LYS A 42 -12.51 6.05 9.55
C LYS A 42 -12.20 6.64 10.93
N THR A 43 -12.75 6.07 11.98
CA THR A 43 -12.55 6.53 13.35
C THR A 43 -11.08 6.41 13.76
N ALA A 44 -10.42 5.33 13.37
CA ALA A 44 -9.00 5.13 13.62
C ALA A 44 -8.15 6.21 12.90
N ILE A 45 -8.43 6.47 11.62
CA ILE A 45 -7.73 7.49 10.83
C ILE A 45 -7.92 8.88 11.45
N ASP A 46 -9.16 9.28 11.78
CA ASP A 46 -9.47 10.58 12.36
C ASP A 46 -8.77 10.77 13.73
N LEU A 47 -8.76 9.72 14.56
CA LEU A 47 -8.12 9.73 15.88
C LEU A 47 -6.60 9.88 15.75
N ILE A 48 -5.97 9.10 14.89
CA ILE A 48 -4.52 9.12 14.69
C ILE A 48 -4.10 10.46 14.09
N ASN A 49 -4.83 10.98 13.09
CA ASN A 49 -4.54 12.27 12.49
C ASN A 49 -4.66 13.40 13.52
N SER A 50 -5.69 13.39 14.35
CA SER A 50 -5.86 14.38 15.42
C SER A 50 -4.74 14.34 16.43
N ALA A 51 -4.34 13.14 16.87
CA ALA A 51 -3.23 12.95 17.78
C ALA A 51 -1.89 13.40 17.15
N TYR A 52 -1.73 13.14 15.85
CA TYR A 52 -0.55 13.52 15.08
C TYR A 52 -0.39 15.05 15.00
N ILE A 53 -1.46 15.76 14.65
CA ILE A 53 -1.46 17.25 14.56
C ILE A 53 -1.31 17.91 15.92
N ALA A 54 -1.95 17.36 16.96
CA ALA A 54 -1.83 17.89 18.33
C ALA A 54 -0.45 17.64 18.95
N GLY A 55 0.30 16.68 18.43
CA GLY A 55 1.62 16.32 18.92
C GLY A 55 2.69 17.35 18.55
N THR A 56 3.56 17.70 19.51
CA THR A 56 4.70 18.60 19.24
C THR A 56 5.93 17.86 18.72
N THR A 57 5.90 16.54 18.72
CA THR A 57 7.07 15.69 18.47
C THR A 57 7.13 15.18 17.02
N PHE A 58 5.97 15.06 16.36
CA PHE A 58 5.81 14.53 15.02
C PHE A 58 5.28 15.64 14.10
N ASN A 59 6.02 16.01 13.09
CA ASN A 59 5.69 17.17 12.24
C ASN A 59 5.79 16.88 10.73
N ASN A 60 6.29 15.70 10.33
CA ASN A 60 6.36 15.36 8.92
C ASN A 60 5.12 14.55 8.53
N PRO A 61 4.45 14.91 7.45
CA PRO A 61 3.31 14.13 6.96
C PRO A 61 3.68 12.66 6.71
N VAL A 62 2.71 11.77 6.85
CA VAL A 62 2.88 10.34 6.58
C VAL A 62 1.87 9.89 5.55
N THR A 63 2.35 9.31 4.45
CA THR A 63 1.48 8.61 3.49
C THR A 63 1.09 7.24 4.05
N MET A 64 -0.11 6.79 3.73
CA MET A 64 -0.55 5.45 4.10
C MET A 64 -1.33 4.79 2.95
N ASP A 65 -0.91 3.59 2.60
CA ASP A 65 -1.64 2.66 1.73
C ASP A 65 -2.02 1.43 2.54
N MET A 66 -3.32 1.21 2.75
CA MET A 66 -3.82 0.10 3.55
C MET A 66 -4.85 -0.71 2.76
N SER A 67 -4.69 -2.01 2.78
CA SER A 67 -5.59 -2.98 2.14
C SER A 67 -6.20 -3.89 3.20
N ILE A 68 -7.52 -3.87 3.32
CA ILE A 68 -8.28 -4.75 4.21
C ILE A 68 -8.99 -5.78 3.34
N ILE A 69 -8.62 -7.04 3.51
CA ILE A 69 -9.09 -8.15 2.70
C ILE A 69 -10.01 -9.02 3.54
N ASP A 70 -11.26 -9.14 3.11
CA ASP A 70 -12.18 -10.15 3.61
C ASP A 70 -11.99 -11.43 2.78
N CYS A 71 -11.29 -12.40 3.38
CA CYS A 71 -10.95 -13.66 2.72
C CYS A 71 -12.18 -14.54 2.46
N GLN A 72 -13.27 -14.37 3.25
CA GLN A 72 -14.51 -15.15 3.05
C GLN A 72 -15.37 -14.56 1.95
N ALA A 73 -15.49 -13.22 1.92
CA ALA A 73 -16.27 -12.54 0.89
C ALA A 73 -15.50 -12.38 -0.43
N GLY A 74 -14.17 -12.57 -0.43
CA GLY A 74 -13.31 -12.30 -1.57
C GLY A 74 -13.34 -10.82 -1.98
N VAL A 75 -13.28 -9.92 -1.00
CA VAL A 75 -13.38 -8.47 -1.23
C VAL A 75 -12.19 -7.77 -0.58
N ILE A 76 -11.66 -6.75 -1.23
CA ILE A 76 -10.64 -5.86 -0.71
C ILE A 76 -11.18 -4.44 -0.61
N ASN A 77 -10.90 -3.77 0.50
CA ASN A 77 -11.04 -2.33 0.68
C ASN A 77 -9.63 -1.71 0.68
N CYS A 78 -9.34 -0.92 -0.34
CA CYS A 78 -8.10 -0.16 -0.44
C CYS A 78 -8.35 1.24 0.13
N ILE A 79 -7.62 1.58 1.18
CA ILE A 79 -7.69 2.87 1.90
C ILE A 79 -6.36 3.59 1.68
N LYS A 80 -6.42 4.83 1.17
CA LYS A 80 -5.22 5.57 0.79
C LYS A 80 -5.24 6.99 1.33
N LEU A 81 -4.11 7.42 1.87
CA LEU A 81 -3.85 8.79 2.33
C LEU A 81 -2.53 9.26 1.70
N GLY A 82 -2.62 10.03 0.63
CA GLY A 82 -1.45 10.57 -0.08
C GLY A 82 -0.49 9.54 -0.66
N ALA A 83 -0.86 8.28 -0.65
CA ALA A 83 0.01 7.19 -1.08
C ALA A 83 -0.03 7.01 -2.62
N VAL A 84 1.04 6.47 -3.18
CA VAL A 84 1.11 6.09 -4.59
C VAL A 84 0.13 4.96 -4.93
N SER A 85 -0.04 4.68 -6.21
CA SER A 85 -1.02 3.70 -6.70
C SER A 85 -0.74 2.28 -6.21
N THR A 86 -1.83 1.57 -5.88
CA THR A 86 -1.86 0.11 -5.70
C THR A 86 -2.34 -0.54 -6.99
N PHE A 87 -1.78 -1.69 -7.32
CA PHE A 87 -2.12 -2.41 -8.54
C PHE A 87 -2.76 -3.75 -8.19
N ILE A 88 -3.84 -4.10 -8.91
CA ILE A 88 -4.41 -5.44 -8.83
C ILE A 88 -4.15 -6.12 -10.18
N LYS A 89 -3.20 -7.05 -10.21
CA LYS A 89 -2.95 -7.89 -11.38
C LYS A 89 -4.04 -8.94 -11.47
N ARG A 90 -4.76 -8.90 -12.56
CA ARG A 90 -5.74 -9.90 -12.97
C ARG A 90 -5.16 -10.75 -14.10
N ASP A 91 -5.90 -11.73 -14.61
CA ASP A 91 -5.36 -12.65 -15.62
C ASP A 91 -4.76 -11.92 -16.84
N ASN A 92 -5.47 -10.96 -17.41
CA ASN A 92 -5.11 -10.32 -18.68
C ASN A 92 -4.91 -8.79 -18.59
N TRP A 93 -5.04 -8.19 -17.42
CA TRP A 93 -4.94 -6.76 -17.24
C TRP A 93 -4.58 -6.40 -15.80
N VAL A 94 -4.12 -5.17 -15.61
CA VAL A 94 -3.77 -4.61 -14.29
C VAL A 94 -4.70 -3.45 -14.00
N GLU A 95 -5.38 -3.52 -12.88
CA GLU A 95 -6.23 -2.44 -12.36
C GLU A 95 -5.39 -1.53 -11.47
N ILE A 96 -5.54 -0.21 -11.63
CA ILE A 96 -4.83 0.81 -10.84
C ILE A 96 -5.81 1.41 -9.84
N ILE A 97 -5.44 1.41 -8.55
CA ILE A 97 -6.15 2.08 -7.47
C ILE A 97 -5.32 3.30 -7.07
N LYS A 98 -5.83 4.49 -7.41
CA LYS A 98 -5.14 5.77 -7.18
C LYS A 98 -5.51 6.40 -5.86
N SER A 99 -4.66 7.30 -5.38
CA SER A 99 -4.97 8.25 -4.31
C SER A 99 -5.06 9.66 -4.88
N THR A 100 -6.00 10.43 -4.35
CA THR A 100 -6.21 11.85 -4.67
C THR A 100 -6.13 12.72 -3.43
N THR A 101 -5.94 12.13 -2.27
CA THR A 101 -5.92 12.77 -0.97
C THR A 101 -4.51 13.15 -0.53
N LEU A 102 -4.44 13.96 0.53
CA LEU A 102 -3.18 14.36 1.15
C LEU A 102 -2.72 13.34 2.20
N PRO A 103 -1.42 13.31 2.51
CA PRO A 103 -0.89 12.52 3.62
C PRO A 103 -1.51 12.90 4.96
N MET A 104 -1.48 11.97 5.91
CA MET A 104 -1.83 12.20 7.31
C MET A 104 -0.93 13.30 7.92
N GLY A 105 -1.49 14.14 8.76
CA GLY A 105 -0.76 15.22 9.42
C GLY A 105 -0.69 16.53 8.62
N VAL A 106 -1.26 16.60 7.41
CA VAL A 106 -1.28 17.84 6.61
C VAL A 106 -2.45 18.75 6.99
N LEU A 107 -3.63 18.18 7.21
CA LEU A 107 -4.86 18.92 7.52
C LEU A 107 -5.49 18.40 8.81
N GLU A 108 -6.16 19.31 9.55
CA GLU A 108 -6.93 18.94 10.76
C GLU A 108 -8.05 17.95 10.45
N GLN A 109 -8.76 18.17 9.35
CA GLN A 109 -9.73 17.22 8.83
C GLN A 109 -9.05 16.41 7.72
N VAL A 110 -8.80 15.16 8.02
CA VAL A 110 -8.19 14.24 7.05
C VAL A 110 -9.26 13.65 6.14
N ASP A 111 -8.98 13.66 4.85
CA ASP A 111 -9.74 12.93 3.85
C ASP A 111 -8.92 11.71 3.38
N TYR A 112 -9.60 10.65 2.96
CA TYR A 112 -8.96 9.44 2.46
C TYR A 112 -9.77 8.83 1.32
N ASP A 113 -9.07 8.24 0.37
CA ASP A 113 -9.71 7.45 -0.67
C ASP A 113 -10.02 6.04 -0.13
N CYS A 114 -11.24 5.58 -0.37
CA CYS A 114 -11.64 4.19 -0.08
C CYS A 114 -12.25 3.55 -1.33
N THR A 115 -11.61 2.51 -1.83
CA THR A 115 -12.06 1.79 -3.02
C THR A 115 -12.26 0.31 -2.72
N THR A 116 -13.47 -0.19 -2.92
CA THR A 116 -13.81 -1.61 -2.75
C THR A 116 -13.72 -2.35 -4.07
N LYS A 117 -13.02 -3.48 -4.09
CA LYS A 117 -12.90 -4.35 -5.27
C LYS A 117 -13.15 -5.81 -4.91
N LYS A 118 -13.70 -6.56 -5.86
CA LYS A 118 -13.80 -8.01 -5.76
C LYS A 118 -12.50 -8.65 -6.20
N LEU A 119 -12.08 -9.66 -5.45
CA LEU A 119 -10.90 -10.48 -5.72
C LEU A 119 -11.34 -11.86 -6.23
N TYR A 120 -10.52 -12.45 -7.09
CA TYR A 120 -10.74 -13.77 -7.68
C TYR A 120 -9.46 -14.60 -7.55
N ASP A 121 -9.59 -15.91 -7.67
CA ASP A 121 -8.43 -16.80 -7.73
C ASP A 121 -7.41 -16.37 -8.78
N GLY A 122 -6.13 -16.42 -8.43
CA GLY A 122 -5.04 -15.98 -9.30
C GLY A 122 -4.80 -14.48 -9.35
N ASN A 123 -5.57 -13.65 -8.64
CA ASN A 123 -5.28 -12.22 -8.54
C ASN A 123 -4.09 -11.94 -7.62
N TYR A 124 -3.37 -10.86 -7.90
CA TYR A 124 -2.30 -10.36 -7.03
C TYR A 124 -2.54 -8.89 -6.72
N ILE A 125 -2.47 -8.54 -5.44
CA ILE A 125 -2.48 -7.16 -4.96
C ILE A 125 -1.03 -6.74 -4.80
N ILE A 126 -0.65 -5.62 -5.41
CA ILE A 126 0.72 -5.11 -5.46
C ILE A 126 0.70 -3.71 -4.90
N MET A 127 1.27 -3.53 -3.72
CA MET A 127 1.44 -2.27 -3.02
C MET A 127 2.91 -1.86 -3.09
N ILE A 128 3.19 -0.60 -3.32
CA ILE A 128 4.55 -0.08 -3.49
C ILE A 128 4.71 1.25 -2.76
N SER A 129 5.95 1.58 -2.35
CA SER A 129 6.29 2.94 -1.95
C SER A 129 6.58 3.82 -3.17
N ASP A 130 6.59 5.14 -2.97
CA ASP A 130 6.88 6.13 -4.02
C ASP A 130 8.28 5.96 -4.62
N GLY A 131 9.28 5.60 -3.81
CA GLY A 131 10.63 5.31 -4.28
C GLY A 131 10.68 4.27 -5.41
N VAL A 132 9.74 3.31 -5.45
CA VAL A 132 9.66 2.33 -6.55
C VAL A 132 9.23 3.00 -7.86
N LEU A 133 8.23 3.90 -7.81
CA LEU A 133 7.80 4.65 -8.99
C LEU A 133 8.83 5.70 -9.40
N ASP A 134 9.51 6.31 -8.44
CA ASP A 134 10.47 7.38 -8.70
C ASP A 134 11.72 6.91 -9.44
N ASN A 135 12.06 5.65 -9.31
CA ASN A 135 13.11 5.04 -10.11
C ASN A 135 12.72 4.79 -11.59
N LEU A 136 11.44 4.92 -11.95
CA LEU A 136 11.01 4.79 -13.35
C LEU A 136 11.27 6.08 -14.14
N SER A 137 11.70 5.94 -15.38
CA SER A 137 12.10 7.07 -16.25
C SER A 137 10.99 7.57 -17.17
N GLY A 138 9.83 6.92 -17.21
CA GLY A 138 8.71 7.29 -18.08
C GLY A 138 7.97 8.55 -17.62
N ILE A 139 7.31 9.24 -18.55
CA ILE A 139 6.44 10.39 -18.24
C ILE A 139 5.23 9.91 -17.43
N ASN A 140 4.67 8.76 -17.78
CA ASN A 140 3.59 8.10 -17.03
C ASN A 140 4.15 6.87 -16.31
N LYS A 141 4.64 7.07 -15.10
CA LYS A 141 5.27 6.02 -14.27
C LYS A 141 4.29 4.88 -13.93
N GLU A 142 3.00 5.20 -13.77
CA GLU A 142 1.97 4.19 -13.49
C GLU A 142 1.73 3.26 -14.69
N GLU A 143 1.64 3.81 -15.90
CA GLU A 143 1.52 2.99 -17.11
C GLU A 143 2.76 2.11 -17.33
N GLN A 144 3.95 2.66 -17.10
CA GLN A 144 5.19 1.89 -17.15
C GLN A 144 5.19 0.75 -16.10
N MET A 145 4.69 1.00 -14.89
CA MET A 145 4.53 -0.04 -13.88
C MET A 145 3.54 -1.12 -14.32
N VAL A 146 2.42 -0.74 -14.94
CA VAL A 146 1.45 -1.70 -15.53
C VAL A 146 2.12 -2.59 -16.58
N GLU A 147 2.95 -2.02 -17.45
CA GLU A 147 3.71 -2.80 -18.44
C GLU A 147 4.68 -3.78 -17.77
N ILE A 148 5.41 -3.33 -16.74
CA ILE A 148 6.30 -4.19 -15.96
C ILE A 148 5.51 -5.36 -15.37
N ILE A 149 4.40 -5.07 -14.67
CA ILE A 149 3.57 -6.07 -13.99
C ILE A 149 3.00 -7.09 -15.03
N ASN A 150 2.53 -6.62 -16.19
CA ASN A 150 1.99 -7.48 -17.23
C ASN A 150 3.03 -8.45 -17.79
N ASN A 151 4.28 -8.03 -17.90
CA ASN A 151 5.38 -8.83 -18.42
C ASN A 151 5.94 -9.85 -17.41
N ILE A 152 5.50 -9.82 -16.15
CA ILE A 152 5.95 -10.78 -15.14
C ILE A 152 5.16 -12.08 -15.25
N ASN A 153 5.86 -13.17 -15.60
CA ASN A 153 5.30 -14.51 -15.73
C ASN A 153 5.49 -15.39 -14.47
N VAL A 154 6.04 -14.81 -13.39
CA VAL A 154 6.26 -15.52 -12.12
C VAL A 154 4.94 -15.54 -11.33
N LYS A 155 4.61 -16.72 -10.76
CA LYS A 155 3.36 -16.89 -9.97
C LYS A 155 3.55 -16.75 -8.45
N LYS A 156 4.78 -16.83 -7.94
CA LYS A 156 5.05 -16.68 -6.51
C LYS A 156 5.06 -15.21 -6.12
N PRO A 157 4.27 -14.75 -5.13
CA PRO A 157 4.23 -13.34 -4.71
C PRO A 157 5.61 -12.72 -4.46
N ALA A 158 6.47 -13.40 -3.71
CA ALA A 158 7.84 -12.94 -3.46
C ALA A 158 8.68 -12.80 -4.75
N GLY A 159 8.44 -13.67 -5.74
CA GLY A 159 9.11 -13.58 -7.05
C GLY A 159 8.60 -12.40 -7.88
N ILE A 160 7.32 -12.08 -7.78
CA ILE A 160 6.72 -10.89 -8.42
C ILE A 160 7.31 -9.63 -7.79
N ALA A 161 7.33 -9.53 -6.45
CA ALA A 161 7.91 -8.40 -5.73
C ALA A 161 9.37 -8.15 -6.13
N LYS A 162 10.18 -9.21 -6.14
CA LYS A 162 11.59 -9.15 -6.56
C LYS A 162 11.73 -8.64 -8.00
N LYS A 163 10.91 -9.13 -8.93
CA LYS A 163 10.96 -8.71 -10.33
C LYS A 163 10.55 -7.24 -10.52
N ILE A 164 9.52 -6.77 -9.82
CA ILE A 164 9.12 -5.36 -9.84
C ILE A 164 10.29 -4.49 -9.38
N LEU A 165 10.91 -4.83 -8.26
CA LEU A 165 12.04 -4.08 -7.72
C LEU A 165 13.24 -4.08 -8.68
N GLU A 166 13.61 -5.23 -9.24
CA GLU A 166 14.68 -5.35 -10.22
C GLU A 166 14.42 -4.47 -11.46
N GLU A 167 13.21 -4.49 -12.01
CA GLU A 167 12.86 -3.70 -13.20
C GLU A 167 12.79 -2.20 -12.88
N SER A 168 12.32 -1.79 -11.70
CA SER A 168 12.29 -0.38 -11.32
C SER A 168 13.69 0.22 -11.17
N LEU A 169 14.66 -0.54 -10.66
CA LEU A 169 16.03 -0.09 -10.45
C LEU A 169 16.95 -0.22 -11.68
N LYS A 170 16.50 -0.87 -12.74
CA LYS A 170 17.32 -1.24 -13.89
C LYS A 170 17.97 -0.05 -14.59
N ASN A 171 17.25 1.07 -14.70
CA ASN A 171 17.75 2.28 -15.36
C ASN A 171 18.71 3.10 -14.50
N ASN A 172 18.82 2.80 -13.20
CA ASN A 172 19.61 3.52 -12.21
C ASN A 172 20.83 2.73 -11.71
N ASN A 173 21.39 1.84 -12.55
CA ASN A 173 22.51 0.96 -12.18
C ASN A 173 22.25 0.12 -10.92
N MET A 174 21.00 -0.20 -10.63
CA MET A 174 20.53 -0.91 -9.42
C MET A 174 20.70 -0.11 -8.12
N GLU A 175 20.86 1.21 -8.20
CA GLU A 175 20.86 2.11 -7.06
C GLU A 175 19.48 2.77 -6.94
N ALA A 176 18.91 2.78 -5.73
CA ALA A 176 17.64 3.43 -5.43
C ALA A 176 17.88 4.92 -5.09
N PHE A 177 17.01 5.79 -5.55
CA PHE A 177 17.03 7.21 -5.15
C PHE A 177 16.39 7.42 -3.77
N ASP A 178 15.51 6.52 -3.37
CA ASP A 178 14.80 6.53 -2.08
C ASP A 178 14.48 5.11 -1.64
N ASP A 179 13.93 4.94 -0.42
CA ASP A 179 13.53 3.65 0.12
C ASP A 179 12.47 2.97 -0.77
N CYS A 180 12.78 1.78 -1.25
CA CYS A 180 11.92 1.04 -2.17
C CYS A 180 11.27 -0.16 -1.48
N THR A 181 9.98 -0.10 -1.29
CA THR A 181 9.18 -1.21 -0.73
C THR A 181 8.22 -1.75 -1.79
N VAL A 182 8.21 -3.06 -1.97
CA VAL A 182 7.23 -3.77 -2.80
C VAL A 182 6.62 -4.90 -1.99
N MET A 183 5.32 -4.84 -1.77
CA MET A 183 4.53 -5.88 -1.12
C MET A 183 3.58 -6.52 -2.12
N VAL A 184 3.56 -7.84 -2.19
CA VAL A 184 2.67 -8.59 -3.08
C VAL A 184 1.89 -9.64 -2.29
N LEU A 185 0.59 -9.59 -2.43
CA LEU A 185 -0.35 -10.55 -1.84
C LEU A 185 -1.00 -11.36 -2.96
N GLY A 186 -0.92 -12.67 -2.90
CA GLY A 186 -1.58 -13.56 -3.85
C GLY A 186 -2.92 -14.04 -3.31
N VAL A 187 -3.93 -14.06 -4.15
CA VAL A 187 -5.27 -14.57 -3.84
C VAL A 187 -5.41 -15.94 -4.48
N PHE A 188 -5.62 -16.96 -3.65
CA PHE A 188 -5.75 -18.34 -4.10
C PHE A 188 -6.93 -19.01 -3.42
N ASP A 189 -7.81 -19.63 -4.20
CA ASP A 189 -8.86 -20.47 -3.65
C ASP A 189 -8.25 -21.72 -3.01
N THR A 190 -8.59 -21.95 -1.75
CA THR A 190 -8.28 -23.21 -1.10
C THR A 190 -9.35 -24.23 -1.52
N TYR A 191 -9.08 -25.00 -2.56
CA TYR A 191 -9.87 -26.21 -2.81
C TYR A 191 -9.60 -27.20 -1.68
N VAL A 192 -10.53 -27.28 -0.72
CA VAL A 192 -10.58 -28.45 0.16
C VAL A 192 -11.08 -29.58 -0.73
N ASN A 193 -10.19 -30.47 -1.18
CA ASN A 193 -10.59 -31.76 -1.76
C ASN A 193 -11.36 -32.49 -0.67
N VAL A 194 -12.69 -32.52 -0.78
CA VAL A 194 -13.60 -33.36 0.03
C VAL A 194 -13.60 -34.75 -0.57
#